data_01a80b14fa8ae50e435bcdb89bfdf6fb
#
_entry.id   01a80b14fa8ae50e435bcdb89bfdf6fb
#
_cell.length_a   1.000
_cell.length_b   1.000
_cell.length_c   1.000
_cell.angle_alpha   90.00
_cell.angle_beta   90.00
_cell.angle_gamma   90.00
#
_symmetry.space_group_name_H-M   'P 1'
#
loop_
_entity.id
_entity.type
_entity.pdbx_description
1 polymer ?
#
loop_
_entity_poly.entity_id
_entity_poly.type
_entity_poly.pdbx_seq_one_letter_code
_entity_poly.pdbx_strand_id
1 'polypeptide(L)'
;MMRRGVLCIGTTTVDYTKKIDHLPELESLVVIDEMSRSTGGPGLNIAFNLRQLDRDLPVEAVVCIAQDSDGEYILEQTSQFGIRNSRTQRTKTKHTGYADALTLNSNGKRTFLFHGGSNEDLDLTLVDLDQFTPRILHLGAPGLHKLADSPWQGEANQWVEALKRAKLLGIESNMEMVTLDPVVTKELALPCLPHLSSLIINESEAGALLDLSAKVEGADADINWNVLEGMAX
;
A
#
# COMPACT_ATOMS: atom_id res chain seq x y z
N MET A 1 17.40 20.69 13.89
CA MET A 1 16.16 21.13 13.19
C MET A 1 15.04 20.15 13.50
N MET A 2 13.82 20.61 13.81
CA MET A 2 12.69 19.69 14.06
C MET A 2 12.30 19.00 12.75
N ARG A 3 12.22 17.67 12.77
CA ARG A 3 11.75 16.91 11.61
C ARG A 3 10.28 17.26 11.31
N ARG A 4 9.93 17.34 10.04
CA ARG A 4 8.58 17.67 9.61
C ARG A 4 8.23 16.89 8.35
N GLY A 5 6.97 16.57 8.17
CA GLY A 5 6.47 15.95 6.97
C GLY A 5 6.50 14.43 7.02
N VAL A 6 6.06 13.83 5.91
CA VAL A 6 5.89 12.39 5.77
C VAL A 6 6.57 11.92 4.50
N LEU A 7 7.33 10.83 4.61
CA LEU A 7 7.86 10.09 3.47
C LEU A 7 6.99 8.84 3.31
N CYS A 8 6.35 8.71 2.18
CA CYS A 8 5.50 7.56 1.84
C CYS A 8 6.23 6.66 0.84
N ILE A 9 6.34 5.37 1.15
CA ILE A 9 7.03 4.41 0.27
C ILE A 9 6.14 3.18 0.11
N GLY A 10 6.02 2.68 -1.11
CA GLY A 10 5.33 1.42 -1.30
C GLY A 10 4.55 1.30 -2.60
N THR A 11 3.50 0.48 -2.54
CA THR A 11 2.68 0.15 -3.70
C THR A 11 2.06 1.40 -4.30
N THR A 12 2.19 1.51 -5.61
CA THR A 12 1.44 2.49 -6.40
C THR A 12 0.78 1.80 -7.57
N THR A 13 -0.44 2.23 -7.89
CA THR A 13 -1.20 1.72 -9.04
C THR A 13 -1.86 2.86 -9.77
N VAL A 14 -2.21 2.57 -11.02
CA VAL A 14 -3.31 3.28 -11.69
C VAL A 14 -4.54 2.40 -11.53
N ASP A 15 -5.57 2.91 -10.90
CA ASP A 15 -6.82 2.20 -10.67
C ASP A 15 -7.81 2.55 -11.77
N TYR A 16 -8.22 1.55 -12.54
CA TYR A 16 -9.26 1.63 -13.55
C TYR A 16 -10.58 1.15 -12.92
N THR A 17 -11.36 2.09 -12.42
CA THR A 17 -12.67 1.77 -11.83
C THR A 17 -13.67 1.52 -12.96
N LYS A 18 -14.29 0.35 -12.93
CA LYS A 18 -15.27 -0.09 -13.94
C LYS A 18 -16.59 -0.38 -13.22
N LYS A 19 -17.61 0.42 -13.49
CA LYS A 19 -18.95 0.20 -12.93
C LYS A 19 -19.67 -0.85 -13.75
N ILE A 20 -20.21 -1.86 -13.07
CA ILE A 20 -20.89 -3.01 -13.68
C ILE A 20 -22.12 -3.37 -12.85
N ASP A 21 -23.10 -4.02 -13.50
CA ASP A 21 -24.31 -4.46 -12.79
C ASP A 21 -24.06 -5.68 -11.88
N HIS A 22 -23.21 -6.60 -12.33
CA HIS A 22 -22.90 -7.83 -11.60
C HIS A 22 -21.52 -8.34 -12.02
N LEU A 23 -20.90 -9.19 -11.23
CA LEU A 23 -19.66 -9.87 -11.62
C LEU A 23 -19.98 -10.91 -12.70
N PRO A 24 -19.19 -10.98 -13.78
CA PRO A 24 -19.46 -11.97 -14.82
C PRO A 24 -19.24 -13.40 -14.32
N GLU A 25 -20.10 -14.31 -14.74
CA GLU A 25 -19.87 -15.75 -14.58
C GLU A 25 -18.82 -16.20 -15.61
N LEU A 26 -18.27 -17.40 -15.41
CA LEU A 26 -17.33 -17.96 -16.39
C LEU A 26 -17.98 -18.03 -17.78
N GLU A 27 -17.19 -17.64 -18.78
CA GLU A 27 -17.60 -17.66 -20.20
C GLU A 27 -18.73 -16.68 -20.53
N SER A 28 -19.08 -15.75 -19.62
CA SER A 28 -20.10 -14.73 -19.86
C SER A 28 -19.50 -13.35 -20.07
N LEU A 29 -20.35 -12.39 -20.42
CA LEU A 29 -19.98 -10.99 -20.66
C LEU A 29 -20.83 -10.10 -19.77
N VAL A 30 -20.19 -9.09 -19.18
CA VAL A 30 -20.89 -8.00 -18.51
C VAL A 30 -20.47 -6.67 -19.16
N VAL A 31 -21.43 -5.78 -19.30
CA VAL A 31 -21.16 -4.45 -19.88
C VAL A 31 -20.58 -3.53 -18.80
N ILE A 32 -19.57 -2.77 -19.17
CA ILE A 32 -19.04 -1.70 -18.31
C ILE A 32 -19.85 -0.44 -18.62
N ASP A 33 -20.60 0.07 -17.66
CA ASP A 33 -21.44 1.24 -17.82
C ASP A 33 -20.66 2.55 -17.74
N GLU A 34 -19.65 2.57 -16.90
CA GLU A 34 -18.83 3.77 -16.67
C GLU A 34 -17.41 3.34 -16.32
N MET A 35 -16.44 4.09 -16.79
CA MET A 35 -15.04 3.85 -16.45
C MET A 35 -14.37 5.17 -16.02
N SER A 36 -13.57 5.10 -14.98
CA SER A 36 -12.73 6.22 -14.54
C SER A 36 -11.33 5.73 -14.21
N ARG A 37 -10.39 6.68 -14.11
CA ARG A 37 -8.98 6.41 -13.87
C ARG A 37 -8.53 7.27 -12.69
N SER A 38 -7.83 6.68 -11.74
CA SER A 38 -7.26 7.40 -10.59
C SER A 38 -5.94 6.76 -10.18
N THR A 39 -5.18 7.45 -9.34
CA THR A 39 -4.04 6.83 -8.68
C THR A 39 -4.53 6.02 -7.47
N GLY A 40 -3.80 4.96 -7.17
CA GLY A 40 -4.09 4.09 -6.04
C GLY A 40 -2.83 3.51 -5.41
N GLY A 41 -3.04 2.59 -4.50
CA GLY A 41 -2.00 1.88 -3.77
C GLY A 41 -1.65 2.54 -2.44
N PRO A 42 -1.39 1.71 -1.40
CA PRO A 42 -1.09 2.21 -0.04
C PRO A 42 0.05 3.24 0.00
N GLY A 43 1.07 3.07 -0.84
CA GLY A 43 2.19 4.01 -0.87
C GLY A 43 1.82 5.43 -1.28
N LEU A 44 0.74 5.61 -2.06
CA LEU A 44 0.31 6.93 -2.52
C LEU A 44 -0.97 7.44 -1.88
N ASN A 45 -1.90 6.56 -1.49
CA ASN A 45 -3.19 6.99 -0.95
C ASN A 45 -3.02 7.92 0.26
N ILE A 46 -2.12 7.56 1.18
CA ILE A 46 -1.81 8.38 2.35
C ILE A 46 -1.20 9.72 1.91
N ALA A 47 -0.30 9.71 0.93
CA ALA A 47 0.35 10.93 0.46
C ALA A 47 -0.69 11.93 -0.10
N PHE A 48 -1.61 11.45 -0.94
CA PHE A 48 -2.69 12.29 -1.49
C PHE A 48 -3.62 12.82 -0.39
N ASN A 49 -4.04 11.96 0.52
CA ASN A 49 -4.94 12.35 1.62
C ASN A 49 -4.29 13.42 2.51
N LEU A 50 -3.03 13.24 2.85
CA LEU A 50 -2.30 14.21 3.66
C LEU A 50 -2.22 15.58 2.98
N ARG A 51 -1.97 15.61 1.66
CA ARG A 51 -1.91 16.87 0.92
C ARG A 51 -3.28 17.53 0.74
N GLN A 52 -4.35 16.74 0.73
CA GLN A 52 -5.71 17.30 0.73
C GLN A 52 -6.06 17.93 2.09
N LEU A 53 -5.63 17.28 3.18
CA LEU A 53 -5.91 17.76 4.53
C LEU A 53 -5.06 18.97 4.91
N ASP A 54 -3.80 18.98 4.50
CA ASP A 54 -2.86 20.06 4.82
C ASP A 54 -1.93 20.31 3.63
N ARG A 55 -2.19 21.40 2.92
CA ARG A 55 -1.40 21.78 1.72
C ARG A 55 0.02 22.27 2.07
N ASP A 56 0.29 22.59 3.32
CA ASP A 56 1.60 23.03 3.77
C ASP A 56 2.46 21.90 4.35
N LEU A 57 1.87 20.72 4.58
CA LEU A 57 2.61 19.55 5.07
C LEU A 57 3.58 19.06 3.99
N PRO A 58 4.89 18.99 4.26
CA PRO A 58 5.80 18.38 3.30
C PRO A 58 5.52 16.88 3.16
N VAL A 59 5.18 16.46 1.95
CA VAL A 59 4.96 15.04 1.65
C VAL A 59 5.83 14.66 0.46
N GLU A 60 6.54 13.55 0.59
CA GLU A 60 7.34 12.97 -0.48
C GLU A 60 6.95 11.51 -0.66
N ALA A 61 6.94 11.04 -1.90
CA ALA A 61 6.63 9.65 -2.22
C ALA A 61 7.80 9.01 -2.96
N VAL A 62 8.14 7.79 -2.57
CA VAL A 62 9.05 6.92 -3.31
C VAL A 62 8.27 5.69 -3.74
N VAL A 63 8.09 5.57 -5.03
CA VAL A 63 7.35 4.47 -5.68
C VAL A 63 8.19 3.95 -6.84
N CYS A 64 7.82 2.80 -7.38
CA CYS A 64 8.46 2.29 -8.59
C CYS A 64 7.46 2.28 -9.73
N ILE A 65 7.83 2.91 -10.85
CA ILE A 65 6.97 3.00 -12.05
C ILE A 65 7.75 2.54 -13.30
N ALA A 66 7.06 2.35 -14.39
CA ALA A 66 7.67 2.12 -15.71
C ALA A 66 7.73 3.41 -16.53
N GLN A 67 8.34 3.32 -17.72
CA GLN A 67 8.32 4.41 -18.69
C GLN A 67 7.11 4.21 -19.64
N ASP A 68 5.92 4.37 -19.09
CA ASP A 68 4.67 4.18 -19.82
C ASP A 68 3.64 5.27 -19.43
N SER A 69 2.49 5.24 -20.08
CA SER A 69 1.45 6.25 -19.85
C SER A 69 0.91 6.25 -18.41
N ASP A 70 0.94 5.10 -17.75
CA ASP A 70 0.48 4.99 -16.37
C ASP A 70 1.52 5.57 -15.40
N GLY A 71 2.80 5.31 -15.64
CA GLY A 71 3.86 5.92 -14.86
C GLY A 71 3.87 7.44 -14.97
N GLU A 72 3.71 7.96 -16.18
CA GLU A 72 3.66 9.42 -16.39
C GLU A 72 2.40 10.03 -15.74
N TYR A 73 1.26 9.33 -15.79
CA TYR A 73 0.05 9.76 -15.09
C TYR A 73 0.28 9.87 -13.57
N ILE A 74 0.92 8.88 -12.96
CA ILE A 74 1.25 8.92 -11.52
C ILE A 74 2.13 10.14 -11.20
N LEU A 75 3.16 10.40 -12.02
CA LEU A 75 4.04 11.56 -11.81
C LEU A 75 3.29 12.89 -11.95
N GLU A 76 2.43 12.98 -12.93
CA GLU A 76 1.60 14.17 -13.14
C GLU A 76 0.69 14.41 -11.92
N GLN A 77 -0.04 13.38 -11.49
CA GLN A 77 -0.95 13.51 -10.35
C GLN A 77 -0.21 13.88 -9.06
N THR A 78 0.90 13.20 -8.75
CA THR A 78 1.69 13.54 -7.55
C THR A 78 2.19 14.98 -7.61
N SER A 79 2.64 15.44 -8.78
CA SER A 79 3.11 16.81 -8.95
C SER A 79 1.98 17.84 -8.77
N GLN A 80 0.80 17.58 -9.34
CA GLN A 80 -0.38 18.45 -9.21
C GLN A 80 -0.81 18.63 -7.75
N PHE A 81 -0.65 17.58 -6.93
CA PHE A 81 -0.98 17.64 -5.50
C PHE A 81 0.18 18.16 -4.64
N GLY A 82 1.32 18.53 -5.26
CA GLY A 82 2.46 19.02 -4.52
C GLY A 82 3.18 17.94 -3.71
N ILE A 83 3.04 16.68 -4.10
CA ILE A 83 3.77 15.55 -3.51
C ILE A 83 5.12 15.49 -4.23
N ARG A 84 6.22 15.56 -3.50
CA ARG A 84 7.56 15.43 -4.11
C ARG A 84 7.77 13.97 -4.54
N ASN A 85 8.22 13.79 -5.77
CA ASN A 85 8.41 12.48 -6.40
C ASN A 85 9.78 12.33 -7.08
N SER A 86 10.73 13.18 -6.70
CA SER A 86 12.02 13.25 -7.39
C SER A 86 12.88 12.00 -7.26
N ARG A 87 12.53 11.09 -6.34
CA ARG A 87 13.25 9.84 -6.10
C ARG A 87 12.45 8.61 -6.50
N THR A 88 11.47 8.80 -7.38
CA THR A 88 10.73 7.70 -7.98
C THR A 88 11.69 6.73 -8.69
N GLN A 89 11.58 5.46 -8.37
CA GLN A 89 12.36 4.40 -9.03
C GLN A 89 11.69 4.02 -10.36
N ARG A 90 12.48 3.50 -11.29
CA ARG A 90 11.97 3.13 -12.60
C ARG A 90 12.43 1.74 -13.00
N THR A 91 11.47 0.90 -13.36
CA THR A 91 11.77 -0.38 -14.00
C THR A 91 11.92 -0.19 -15.52
N LYS A 92 12.72 -1.06 -16.13
CA LYS A 92 12.91 -1.07 -17.60
C LYS A 92 12.24 -2.26 -18.26
N THR A 93 11.76 -3.22 -17.48
CA THR A 93 11.34 -4.53 -17.98
C THR A 93 9.87 -4.85 -17.72
N LYS A 94 9.17 -3.98 -17.00
CA LYS A 94 7.77 -4.20 -16.60
C LYS A 94 6.93 -2.99 -16.94
N HIS A 95 5.62 -3.14 -16.90
CA HIS A 95 4.67 -2.03 -16.95
C HIS A 95 4.44 -1.47 -15.55
N THR A 96 3.93 -0.26 -15.46
CA THR A 96 3.50 0.32 -14.20
C THR A 96 2.38 -0.53 -13.60
N GLY A 97 2.39 -0.69 -12.28
CA GLY A 97 1.36 -1.45 -11.58
C GLY A 97 -0.03 -0.83 -11.77
N TYR A 98 -1.05 -1.68 -11.93
CA TYR A 98 -2.43 -1.21 -12.10
C TYR A 98 -3.42 -2.14 -11.42
N ALA A 99 -4.62 -1.63 -11.21
CA ALA A 99 -5.73 -2.45 -10.71
C ALA A 99 -7.01 -2.14 -11.49
N ASP A 100 -7.72 -3.19 -11.91
CA ASP A 100 -9.09 -3.06 -12.36
C ASP A 100 -10.01 -3.19 -11.15
N ALA A 101 -10.70 -2.11 -10.79
CA ALA A 101 -11.62 -2.07 -9.67
C ALA A 101 -13.06 -2.24 -10.19
N LEU A 102 -13.54 -3.48 -10.18
CA LEU A 102 -14.90 -3.81 -10.60
C LEU A 102 -15.86 -3.38 -9.49
N THR A 103 -16.69 -2.38 -9.76
CA THR A 103 -17.58 -1.75 -8.78
C THR A 103 -19.03 -2.03 -9.13
N LEU A 104 -19.76 -2.68 -8.24
CA LEU A 104 -21.18 -3.01 -8.45
C LEU A 104 -22.04 -1.75 -8.34
N ASN A 105 -22.89 -1.51 -9.36
CA ASN A 105 -23.84 -0.39 -9.37
C ASN A 105 -24.82 -0.43 -8.19
N SER A 106 -25.20 -1.64 -7.78
CA SER A 106 -26.27 -1.86 -6.79
C SER A 106 -25.89 -1.42 -5.37
N ASN A 107 -24.61 -1.54 -4.98
CA ASN A 107 -24.21 -1.34 -3.58
C ASN A 107 -22.80 -0.75 -3.40
N GLY A 108 -22.10 -0.47 -4.50
CA GLY A 108 -20.76 0.10 -4.46
C GLY A 108 -19.66 -0.86 -4.00
N LYS A 109 -19.97 -2.13 -3.75
CA LYS A 109 -18.93 -3.12 -3.38
C LYS A 109 -17.95 -3.31 -4.53
N ARG A 110 -16.68 -3.51 -4.18
CA ARG A 110 -15.59 -3.58 -5.16
C ARG A 110 -14.83 -4.90 -5.07
N THR A 111 -14.42 -5.38 -6.23
CA THR A 111 -13.51 -6.51 -6.39
C THR A 111 -12.34 -6.03 -7.25
N PHE A 112 -11.12 -6.40 -6.88
CA PHE A 112 -9.92 -5.91 -7.56
C PHE A 112 -9.22 -7.03 -8.31
N LEU A 113 -8.81 -6.73 -9.55
CA LEU A 113 -7.84 -7.53 -10.30
C LEU A 113 -6.55 -6.71 -10.30
N PHE A 114 -5.53 -7.20 -9.61
CA PHE A 114 -4.30 -6.45 -9.38
C PHE A 114 -3.15 -6.99 -10.22
N HIS A 115 -2.44 -6.09 -10.88
CA HIS A 115 -1.21 -6.40 -11.60
C HIS A 115 -0.05 -5.64 -10.92
N GLY A 116 0.85 -6.37 -10.29
CA GLY A 116 1.97 -5.77 -9.54
C GLY A 116 2.91 -4.91 -10.37
N GLY A 117 3.26 -5.41 -11.57
CA GLY A 117 4.09 -4.64 -12.51
C GLY A 117 5.38 -4.12 -11.87
N SER A 118 5.61 -2.83 -12.02
CA SER A 118 6.79 -2.14 -11.50
C SER A 118 6.94 -2.24 -9.98
N ASN A 119 5.85 -2.44 -9.24
CA ASN A 119 5.93 -2.57 -7.77
C ASN A 119 6.84 -3.73 -7.35
N GLU A 120 6.92 -4.78 -8.18
CA GLU A 120 7.79 -5.93 -7.88
C GLU A 120 9.27 -5.54 -7.81
N ASP A 121 9.67 -4.45 -8.48
CA ASP A 121 11.05 -3.98 -8.55
C ASP A 121 11.36 -2.85 -7.54
N LEU A 122 10.42 -2.47 -6.67
CA LEU A 122 10.67 -1.47 -5.63
C LEU A 122 11.79 -1.97 -4.71
N ASP A 123 12.85 -1.18 -4.60
CA ASP A 123 14.04 -1.51 -3.81
C ASP A 123 14.19 -0.51 -2.65
N LEU A 124 13.90 -0.95 -1.44
CA LEU A 124 13.99 -0.09 -0.24
C LEU A 124 15.44 0.21 0.14
N THR A 125 16.39 -0.61 -0.32
CA THR A 125 17.81 -0.40 -0.02
C THR A 125 18.37 0.82 -0.74
N LEU A 126 17.72 1.25 -1.83
CA LEU A 126 18.09 2.45 -2.57
C LEU A 126 17.52 3.75 -1.95
N VAL A 127 16.68 3.61 -0.92
CA VAL A 127 16.07 4.79 -0.28
C VAL A 127 16.97 5.29 0.84
N ASP A 128 17.70 6.37 0.58
CA ASP A 128 18.60 6.99 1.55
C ASP A 128 17.78 7.89 2.49
N LEU A 129 17.39 7.37 3.64
CA LEU A 129 16.58 8.07 4.63
C LEU A 129 17.29 9.30 5.23
N ASP A 130 18.64 9.36 5.18
CA ASP A 130 19.38 10.51 5.67
C ASP A 130 19.16 11.77 4.82
N GLN A 131 18.83 11.59 3.55
CA GLN A 131 18.56 12.71 2.64
C GLN A 131 17.14 13.28 2.79
N PHE A 132 16.27 12.51 3.42
CA PHE A 132 14.92 12.99 3.73
C PHE A 132 14.92 13.59 5.13
N THR A 133 14.26 14.19 5.68
CA THR A 133 14.16 14.57 7.09
C THR A 133 12.69 14.46 7.56
N PRO A 134 12.00 13.37 7.19
CA PRO A 134 10.59 13.27 7.55
C PRO A 134 10.46 13.07 9.06
N ARG A 135 9.35 13.47 9.61
CA ARG A 135 8.95 13.09 10.95
C ARG A 135 8.44 11.65 10.96
N ILE A 136 7.71 11.27 9.91
CA ILE A 136 7.06 9.96 9.80
C ILE A 136 7.49 9.30 8.48
N LEU A 137 7.86 8.02 8.57
CA LEU A 137 8.00 7.12 7.44
C LEU A 137 6.75 6.25 7.37
N HIS A 138 6.01 6.35 6.27
CA HIS A 138 4.86 5.49 5.99
C HIS A 138 5.26 4.43 4.96
N LEU A 139 5.03 3.16 5.27
CA LEU A 139 5.32 2.02 4.41
C LEU A 139 4.01 1.28 4.07
N GLY A 140 3.77 1.02 2.79
CA GLY A 140 2.57 0.31 2.37
C GLY A 140 2.71 -0.34 1.01
N ALA A 141 2.49 -1.60 0.89
CA ALA A 141 2.23 -2.64 1.87
C ALA A 141 3.09 -3.87 1.53
N PRO A 142 3.68 -4.52 2.53
CA PRO A 142 4.36 -5.80 2.29
C PRO A 142 3.43 -6.82 1.63
N GLY A 143 4.02 -7.66 0.76
CA GLY A 143 3.31 -8.73 0.06
C GLY A 143 2.98 -8.42 -1.39
N LEU A 144 3.27 -7.20 -1.84
CA LEU A 144 3.02 -6.77 -3.22
C LEU A 144 4.33 -6.40 -3.96
N HIS A 145 5.48 -6.65 -3.33
CA HIS A 145 6.79 -6.17 -3.80
C HIS A 145 7.82 -7.29 -3.78
N LYS A 146 7.96 -7.99 -4.87
CA LYS A 146 8.86 -9.15 -4.96
C LYS A 146 10.27 -8.88 -4.41
N LEU A 147 10.84 -7.74 -4.75
CA LEU A 147 12.19 -7.39 -4.30
C LEU A 147 12.20 -6.95 -2.82
N ALA A 148 11.33 -6.02 -2.44
CA ALA A 148 11.27 -5.53 -1.06
C ALA A 148 10.83 -6.60 -0.06
N ASP A 149 10.03 -7.57 -0.51
CA ASP A 149 9.56 -8.70 0.32
C ASP A 149 10.63 -9.79 0.49
N SER A 150 11.72 -9.73 -0.29
CA SER A 150 12.79 -10.76 -0.26
C SER A 150 13.76 -10.50 0.91
N PRO A 151 14.35 -11.59 1.45
CA PRO A 151 15.38 -11.45 2.49
C PRO A 151 16.54 -10.55 2.06
N TRP A 152 17.06 -9.76 3.01
CA TRP A 152 18.15 -8.84 2.75
C TRP A 152 19.15 -8.79 3.90
N GLN A 153 20.40 -9.14 3.62
CA GLN A 153 21.53 -9.03 4.57
C GLN A 153 21.24 -9.60 5.97
N GLY A 154 20.55 -10.74 6.01
CA GLY A 154 20.22 -11.42 7.26
C GLY A 154 18.88 -11.01 7.87
N GLU A 155 18.22 -9.96 7.31
CA GLU A 155 16.86 -9.59 7.70
C GLU A 155 15.83 -10.40 6.91
N ALA A 156 14.64 -10.55 7.49
CA ALA A 156 13.55 -11.30 6.86
C ALA A 156 13.10 -10.68 5.53
N ASN A 157 13.16 -9.35 5.43
CA ASN A 157 12.80 -8.62 4.21
C ASN A 157 13.39 -7.20 4.28
N GLN A 158 13.30 -6.44 3.18
CA GLN A 158 13.83 -5.07 3.15
C GLN A 158 12.99 -4.09 4.00
N TRP A 159 11.73 -4.42 4.30
CA TRP A 159 10.89 -3.57 5.16
C TRP A 159 11.49 -3.49 6.58
N VAL A 160 11.95 -4.64 7.11
CA VAL A 160 12.63 -4.68 8.42
C VAL A 160 13.85 -3.76 8.43
N GLU A 161 14.68 -3.85 7.38
CA GLU A 161 15.87 -3.00 7.27
C GLU A 161 15.50 -1.50 7.23
N ALA A 162 14.49 -1.12 6.43
CA ALA A 162 14.04 0.26 6.35
C ALA A 162 13.54 0.77 7.71
N LEU A 163 12.79 -0.06 8.44
CA LEU A 163 12.27 0.28 9.77
C LEU A 163 13.39 0.44 10.80
N LYS A 164 14.39 -0.45 10.79
CA LYS A 164 15.56 -0.33 11.66
C LYS A 164 16.33 0.96 11.40
N ARG A 165 16.55 1.30 10.13
CA ARG A 165 17.19 2.56 9.78
C ARG A 165 16.39 3.77 10.23
N ALA A 166 15.06 3.74 10.03
CA ALA A 166 14.18 4.82 10.49
C ALA A 166 14.29 5.01 12.00
N LYS A 167 14.26 3.92 12.75
CA LYS A 167 14.39 3.94 14.23
C LYS A 167 15.73 4.54 14.67
N LEU A 168 16.84 4.14 14.03
CA LEU A 168 18.17 4.70 14.33
C LEU A 168 18.23 6.20 14.06
N LEU A 169 17.49 6.68 13.06
CA LEU A 169 17.44 8.11 12.71
C LEU A 169 16.41 8.89 13.52
N GLY A 170 15.68 8.24 14.42
CA GLY A 170 14.62 8.88 15.20
C GLY A 170 13.40 9.29 14.37
N ILE A 171 13.13 8.55 13.31
CA ILE A 171 11.96 8.74 12.44
C ILE A 171 10.86 7.80 12.94
N GLU A 172 9.68 8.35 13.24
CA GLU A 172 8.51 7.52 13.58
C GLU A 172 8.09 6.74 12.34
N SER A 173 7.65 5.50 12.53
CA SER A 173 7.27 4.65 11.40
C SER A 173 5.83 4.17 11.51
N ASN A 174 5.16 4.14 10.37
CA ASN A 174 3.82 3.62 10.21
C ASN A 174 3.83 2.60 9.07
N MET A 175 3.13 1.49 9.23
CA MET A 175 2.96 0.51 8.16
C MET A 175 1.46 0.25 7.96
N GLU A 176 1.06 0.18 6.70
CA GLU A 176 -0.28 -0.23 6.28
C GLU A 176 -0.15 -1.57 5.56
N MET A 177 -1.09 -2.48 5.85
CA MET A 177 -1.13 -3.79 5.19
C MET A 177 -2.21 -3.81 4.10
N VAL A 178 -2.23 -4.89 3.34
CA VAL A 178 -3.33 -5.27 2.46
C VAL A 178 -3.70 -6.71 2.78
N THR A 179 -4.96 -7.04 2.60
CA THR A 179 -5.45 -8.39 2.91
C THR A 179 -4.91 -9.40 1.90
N LEU A 180 -4.07 -10.30 2.37
CA LEU A 180 -3.40 -11.36 1.60
C LEU A 180 -3.65 -12.71 2.27
N ASP A 181 -3.03 -13.75 1.74
CA ASP A 181 -2.98 -15.05 2.40
C ASP A 181 -2.40 -14.89 3.81
N PRO A 182 -3.03 -15.47 4.85
CA PRO A 182 -2.57 -15.31 6.24
C PRO A 182 -1.11 -15.72 6.49
N VAL A 183 -0.63 -16.76 5.80
CA VAL A 183 0.77 -17.20 5.95
C VAL A 183 1.71 -16.11 5.43
N VAL A 184 1.42 -15.59 4.25
CA VAL A 184 2.22 -14.50 3.65
C VAL A 184 2.20 -13.25 4.54
N THR A 185 1.01 -12.89 5.05
CA THR A 185 0.86 -11.75 5.97
C THR A 185 1.78 -11.91 7.18
N LYS A 186 1.78 -13.07 7.82
CA LYS A 186 2.64 -13.34 8.99
C LYS A 186 4.11 -13.27 8.65
N GLU A 187 4.52 -13.97 7.59
CA GLU A 187 5.94 -14.03 7.23
C GLU A 187 6.53 -12.66 6.98
N LEU A 188 5.75 -11.75 6.40
CA LEU A 188 6.23 -10.42 6.04
C LEU A 188 6.06 -9.39 7.17
N ALA A 189 4.94 -9.42 7.89
CA ALA A 189 4.62 -8.38 8.87
C ALA A 189 5.20 -8.65 10.27
N LEU A 190 5.18 -9.90 10.77
CA LEU A 190 5.65 -10.17 12.14
C LEU A 190 7.08 -9.70 12.39
N PRO A 191 8.05 -9.90 11.46
CA PRO A 191 9.40 -9.39 11.68
C PRO A 191 9.48 -7.85 11.74
N CYS A 192 8.50 -7.15 11.16
CA CYS A 192 8.47 -5.69 11.16
C CYS A 192 7.97 -5.10 12.49
N LEU A 193 7.06 -5.82 13.19
CA LEU A 193 6.36 -5.28 14.37
C LEU A 193 7.27 -4.67 15.44
N PRO A 194 8.41 -5.31 15.84
CA PRO A 194 9.27 -4.74 16.88
C PRO A 194 9.92 -3.40 16.53
N HIS A 195 9.84 -3.02 15.27
CA HIS A 195 10.50 -1.81 14.76
C HIS A 195 9.50 -0.71 14.36
N LEU A 196 8.19 -0.98 14.44
CA LEU A 196 7.14 -0.03 14.08
C LEU A 196 6.76 0.89 15.23
N SER A 197 6.37 2.12 14.90
CA SER A 197 5.72 3.03 15.85
C SER A 197 4.19 2.85 15.80
N SER A 198 3.65 2.50 14.64
CA SER A 198 2.21 2.24 14.47
C SER A 198 1.96 1.32 13.29
N LEU A 199 0.84 0.61 13.34
CA LEU A 199 0.41 -0.32 12.31
C LEU A 199 -1.06 -0.05 11.99
N ILE A 200 -1.40 0.02 10.71
CA ILE A 200 -2.79 0.20 10.24
C ILE A 200 -3.21 -1.11 9.56
N ILE A 201 -4.15 -1.78 10.17
CA ILE A 201 -4.66 -3.06 9.67
C ILE A 201 -6.17 -3.15 9.89
N ASN A 202 -6.82 -3.94 9.06
CA ASN A 202 -8.23 -4.28 9.25
C ASN A 202 -8.37 -5.57 10.08
N GLU A 203 -9.61 -5.96 10.37
CA GLU A 203 -9.91 -7.14 11.20
C GLU A 203 -9.40 -8.45 10.58
N SER A 204 -9.37 -8.55 9.27
CA SER A 204 -8.88 -9.76 8.59
C SER A 204 -7.36 -9.87 8.70
N GLU A 205 -6.66 -8.75 8.54
CA GLU A 205 -5.21 -8.68 8.67
C GLU A 205 -4.78 -8.92 10.13
N ALA A 206 -5.50 -8.34 11.10
CA ALA A 206 -5.25 -8.61 12.52
C ALA A 206 -5.47 -10.10 12.83
N GLY A 207 -6.55 -10.66 12.30
CA GLY A 207 -6.84 -12.09 12.46
C GLY A 207 -5.73 -12.97 11.88
N ALA A 208 -5.22 -12.60 10.70
CA ALA A 208 -4.11 -13.33 10.09
C ALA A 208 -2.85 -13.31 10.98
N LEU A 209 -2.53 -12.16 11.58
CA LEU A 209 -1.35 -12.05 12.44
C LEU A 209 -1.47 -12.87 13.73
N LEU A 210 -2.67 -13.00 14.27
CA LEU A 210 -2.93 -13.59 15.59
C LEU A 210 -3.54 -15.01 15.54
N ASP A 211 -3.73 -15.58 14.35
CA ASP A 211 -4.44 -16.87 14.15
C ASP A 211 -5.86 -16.86 14.69
N LEU A 212 -6.55 -15.72 14.52
CA LEU A 212 -7.91 -15.54 15.01
C LEU A 212 -8.82 -15.10 13.87
N SER A 213 -10.13 -15.27 14.04
CA SER A 213 -11.10 -14.73 13.10
C SER A 213 -12.11 -13.89 13.86
N ALA A 214 -12.18 -12.61 13.52
CA ALA A 214 -13.21 -11.71 14.05
C ALA A 214 -14.51 -11.77 13.24
N LYS A 215 -14.52 -12.44 12.09
CA LYS A 215 -15.73 -12.57 11.27
C LYS A 215 -16.65 -13.67 11.82
N VAL A 216 -17.93 -13.40 11.86
CA VAL A 216 -18.94 -14.37 12.22
C VAL A 216 -19.28 -15.23 11.00
N GLU A 217 -19.21 -16.56 11.12
CA GLU A 217 -19.54 -17.47 10.03
C GLU A 217 -20.99 -17.24 9.55
N GLY A 218 -21.14 -17.11 8.25
CA GLY A 218 -22.45 -17.00 7.62
C GLY A 218 -23.04 -15.59 7.60
N ALA A 219 -22.30 -14.58 8.06
CA ALA A 219 -22.77 -13.20 8.04
C ALA A 219 -21.77 -12.30 7.28
N ASP A 220 -22.27 -11.60 6.28
CA ASP A 220 -21.44 -10.75 5.41
C ASP A 220 -20.86 -9.51 6.11
N ALA A 221 -21.41 -9.13 7.26
CA ALA A 221 -21.05 -7.85 7.86
C ALA A 221 -20.87 -7.88 9.38
N ASP A 222 -21.09 -9.02 10.02
CA ASP A 222 -21.01 -9.08 11.48
C ASP A 222 -19.58 -9.34 11.96
N ILE A 223 -19.16 -8.55 12.91
CA ILE A 223 -17.85 -8.66 13.54
C ILE A 223 -18.05 -9.14 14.97
N ASN A 224 -17.26 -10.11 15.38
CA ASN A 224 -17.24 -10.54 16.78
C ASN A 224 -16.37 -9.54 17.55
N TRP A 225 -17.03 -8.56 18.17
CA TRP A 225 -16.35 -7.46 18.87
C TRP A 225 -15.51 -7.96 20.05
N ASN A 226 -15.92 -9.05 20.71
CA ASN A 226 -15.13 -9.61 21.84
C ASN A 226 -13.78 -10.15 21.34
N VAL A 227 -13.78 -10.79 20.16
CA VAL A 227 -12.53 -11.26 19.55
C VAL A 227 -11.67 -10.07 19.13
N LEU A 228 -12.27 -9.07 18.49
CA LEU A 228 -11.53 -7.87 18.03
C LEU A 228 -10.92 -7.10 19.21
N GLU A 229 -11.64 -6.96 20.33
CA GLU A 229 -11.09 -6.35 21.54
C GLU A 229 -9.91 -7.16 22.09
N GLY A 230 -9.99 -8.49 22.05
CA GLY A 230 -8.88 -9.38 22.43
C GLY A 230 -7.67 -9.24 21.54
N MET A 231 -7.86 -8.94 20.26
CA MET A 231 -6.76 -8.69 19.34
C MET A 231 -5.99 -7.38 19.66
N ALA A 232 -6.64 -6.44 20.30
CA ALA A 232 -6.05 -5.15 20.64
C ALA A 232 -5.19 -5.13 21.89
N UNK A 233 -5.57 -6.01 22.46
CA UNK A 233 -4.97 -6.19 23.59
C UNK A 233 -3.73 -6.74 23.56
#